data_388f89a4bc8bec9b287ad2ab1a86d87e
#
_entry.id   388f89a4bc8bec9b287ad2ab1a86d87e
#
_cell.length_a   1.000
_cell.length_b   1.000
_cell.length_c   1.000
_cell.angle_alpha   90.00
_cell.angle_beta   90.00
_cell.angle_gamma   90.00
#
_symmetry.space_group_name_H-M   'P 1'
#
loop_
_entity.id
_entity.type
_entity.pdbx_description
1 polymer ?
#
loop_
_entity_poly.entity_id
_entity_poly.type
_entity_poly.pdbx_seq_one_letter_code
_entity_poly.pdbx_strand_id
1 'polypeptide(L)'
;MPLSASAWATVAVLVLLGACAGGPARNVSGTSDLPTESDKTQDQKRAQVRLELAGGYFSMGQDLVALDEVKQAISMNPRSADAYSLRGLIYTRMGEADLAEDSFKRALAITPGAAAIEHNYGVFLCQQGRAPEAEQMFSKALATPTYTERVKTLTTLGLCQRKAGALAEGRKTLMRAYELDPANPLVGYHLALSMAETGEWVRAQFYVGRVHAAGMRTPESLWLAIKAEQRLGDATALAQLGSQLRAQFPASPQAQWYERKAFNE
;
A
#
# COMPACT_ATOMS: atom_id res chain seq x y z
N MET A 1 36.09 -6.65 90.22
CA MET A 1 35.14 -6.70 91.41
C MET A 1 33.83 -6.06 90.96
N PRO A 2 32.70 -6.59 91.31
CA PRO A 2 32.22 -7.98 91.26
C PRO A 2 30.89 -8.17 90.46
N LEU A 3 30.57 -9.41 90.21
CA LEU A 3 29.29 -10.11 90.45
C LEU A 3 28.08 -9.70 89.62
N SER A 4 27.64 -10.53 88.75
CA SER A 4 26.69 -11.67 88.79
C SER A 4 25.22 -11.24 88.77
N ALA A 5 24.49 -11.78 87.81
CA ALA A 5 23.24 -12.48 88.12
C ALA A 5 22.61 -13.00 86.84
N SER A 6 22.48 -14.29 86.79
CA SER A 6 21.67 -15.08 85.88
C SER A 6 20.18 -14.85 86.11
N ALA A 7 19.43 -14.70 85.02
CA ALA A 7 18.00 -14.88 85.05
C ALA A 7 17.53 -15.73 83.86
N TRP A 8 17.01 -16.84 84.19
CA TRP A 8 16.33 -17.80 83.30
C TRP A 8 15.01 -17.17 82.85
N ALA A 9 14.80 -17.14 81.52
CA ALA A 9 13.51 -16.78 80.96
C ALA A 9 13.08 -17.92 80.06
N THR A 10 12.02 -18.51 80.44
CA THR A 10 11.24 -19.59 79.83
C THR A 10 10.82 -19.23 78.34
N VAL A 11 11.16 -20.12 77.42
CA VAL A 11 10.67 -20.02 76.06
C VAL A 11 9.23 -20.53 75.99
N ALA A 12 8.29 -19.63 75.83
CA ALA A 12 6.91 -19.97 75.45
C ALA A 12 6.80 -20.12 73.94
N VAL A 13 6.63 -21.35 73.49
CA VAL A 13 6.37 -21.66 72.07
C VAL A 13 4.88 -21.32 71.78
N LEU A 14 4.65 -20.19 71.15
CA LEU A 14 3.35 -19.85 70.59
C LEU A 14 3.23 -20.45 69.17
N VAL A 15 2.46 -21.52 69.06
CA VAL A 15 2.02 -22.09 67.78
C VAL A 15 0.94 -21.14 67.20
N LEU A 16 1.35 -20.29 66.28
CA LEU A 16 0.41 -19.52 65.45
C LEU A 16 -0.09 -20.40 64.32
N LEU A 17 -1.31 -20.90 64.43
CA LEU A 17 -2.10 -21.45 63.33
C LEU A 17 -2.41 -20.30 62.33
N GLY A 18 -1.61 -20.19 61.30
CA GLY A 18 -1.86 -19.29 60.17
C GLY A 18 -3.08 -19.79 59.38
N ALA A 19 -4.21 -19.11 59.53
CA ALA A 19 -5.36 -19.25 58.66
C ALA A 19 -4.95 -18.81 57.26
N CYS A 20 -4.96 -19.76 56.29
CA CYS A 20 -4.91 -19.44 54.87
C CYS A 20 -6.16 -18.66 54.49
N ALA A 21 -6.10 -17.33 54.58
CA ALA A 21 -7.06 -16.48 53.93
C ALA A 21 -6.82 -16.60 52.42
N GLY A 22 -7.71 -17.31 51.74
CA GLY A 22 -7.77 -17.33 50.26
C GLY A 22 -7.97 -15.92 49.76
N GLY A 23 -6.88 -15.28 49.26
CA GLY A 23 -6.99 -14.06 48.51
C GLY A 23 -7.83 -14.34 47.25
N PRO A 24 -8.58 -13.36 46.74
CA PRO A 24 -9.35 -13.56 45.54
C PRO A 24 -8.36 -13.99 44.43
N ALA A 25 -8.65 -15.12 43.79
CA ALA A 25 -7.95 -15.59 42.63
C ALA A 25 -7.90 -14.41 41.62
N ARG A 26 -6.73 -13.84 41.41
CA ARG A 26 -6.53 -12.98 40.23
C ARG A 26 -6.88 -13.84 39.06
N ASN A 27 -8.02 -13.54 38.42
CA ASN A 27 -8.26 -13.97 37.09
C ASN A 27 -7.08 -13.44 36.24
N VAL A 28 -6.12 -14.30 36.00
CA VAL A 28 -5.15 -14.11 34.92
C VAL A 28 -6.04 -14.08 33.68
N SER A 29 -6.39 -12.88 33.25
CA SER A 29 -7.05 -12.65 31.97
C SER A 29 -6.24 -13.42 30.95
N GLY A 30 -6.84 -14.46 30.39
CA GLY A 30 -6.16 -15.39 29.51
C GLY A 30 -5.38 -14.60 28.46
N THR A 31 -4.13 -14.93 28.32
CA THR A 31 -3.40 -14.67 27.10
C THR A 31 -4.28 -15.23 25.99
N SER A 32 -5.03 -14.35 25.31
CA SER A 32 -5.82 -14.76 24.17
C SER A 32 -4.81 -15.33 23.18
N ASP A 33 -4.90 -16.60 22.92
CA ASP A 33 -4.08 -17.27 21.93
C ASP A 33 -4.24 -16.57 20.57
N LEU A 34 -3.22 -16.62 19.74
CA LEU A 34 -3.29 -16.00 18.41
C LEU A 34 -4.36 -16.75 17.60
N PRO A 35 -5.29 -16.01 16.95
CA PRO A 35 -6.34 -16.63 16.15
C PRO A 35 -5.74 -17.47 15.01
N THR A 36 -6.20 -18.69 14.88
CA THR A 36 -5.78 -19.62 13.84
C THR A 36 -6.96 -20.02 12.94
N GLU A 37 -6.68 -20.75 11.86
CA GLU A 37 -7.73 -21.25 10.95
C GLU A 37 -8.75 -22.18 11.66
N SER A 38 -8.33 -22.88 12.73
CA SER A 38 -9.23 -23.73 13.51
C SER A 38 -10.26 -22.95 14.34
N ASP A 39 -9.99 -21.69 14.63
CA ASP A 39 -10.89 -20.84 15.41
C ASP A 39 -12.02 -20.23 14.57
N LYS A 40 -11.90 -20.30 13.24
CA LYS A 40 -12.92 -19.80 12.33
C LYS A 40 -14.15 -20.70 12.29
N THR A 41 -15.33 -20.09 12.37
CA THR A 41 -16.59 -20.80 12.16
C THR A 41 -16.73 -21.28 10.71
N GLN A 42 -17.64 -22.22 10.47
CA GLN A 42 -17.92 -22.71 9.10
C GLN A 42 -18.36 -21.56 8.17
N ASP A 43 -19.15 -20.61 8.68
CA ASP A 43 -19.58 -19.47 7.88
C ASP A 43 -18.43 -18.51 7.58
N GLN A 44 -17.51 -18.32 8.52
CA GLN A 44 -16.29 -17.53 8.25
C GLN A 44 -15.40 -18.19 7.21
N LYS A 45 -15.26 -19.52 7.22
CA LYS A 45 -14.50 -20.26 6.20
C LYS A 45 -15.14 -20.14 4.83
N ARG A 46 -16.48 -20.29 4.75
CA ARG A 46 -17.22 -20.08 3.49
C ARG A 46 -17.11 -18.63 3.01
N ALA A 47 -17.24 -17.65 3.91
CA ALA A 47 -17.05 -16.23 3.59
C ALA A 47 -15.67 -15.94 3.00
N GLN A 48 -14.62 -16.58 3.56
CA GLN A 48 -13.26 -16.44 3.05
C GLN A 48 -13.13 -16.96 1.61
N VAL A 49 -13.67 -18.15 1.32
CA VAL A 49 -13.68 -18.71 -0.05
C VAL A 49 -14.42 -17.78 -1.03
N ARG A 50 -15.58 -17.24 -0.62
CA ARG A 50 -16.33 -16.28 -1.43
C ARG A 50 -15.54 -14.99 -1.67
N LEU A 51 -14.83 -14.51 -0.66
CA LEU A 51 -13.98 -13.33 -0.79
C LEU A 51 -12.82 -13.55 -1.78
N GLU A 52 -12.20 -14.71 -1.76
CA GLU A 52 -11.13 -15.09 -2.70
C GLU A 52 -11.68 -15.21 -4.13
N LEU A 53 -12.85 -15.79 -4.33
CA LEU A 53 -13.54 -15.82 -5.62
C LEU A 53 -13.84 -14.40 -6.11
N ALA A 54 -14.38 -13.55 -5.25
CA ALA A 54 -14.65 -12.16 -5.56
C ALA A 54 -13.37 -11.41 -6.03
N GLY A 55 -12.24 -11.64 -5.34
CA GLY A 55 -10.95 -11.09 -5.73
C GLY A 55 -10.47 -11.59 -7.09
N GLY A 56 -10.65 -12.87 -7.36
CA GLY A 56 -10.36 -13.50 -8.65
C GLY A 56 -11.18 -12.88 -9.79
N TYR A 57 -12.50 -12.80 -9.63
CA TYR A 57 -13.38 -12.18 -10.64
C TYR A 57 -13.09 -10.69 -10.81
N PHE A 58 -12.79 -9.98 -9.73
CA PHE A 58 -12.35 -8.59 -9.80
C PHE A 58 -11.08 -8.43 -10.61
N SER A 59 -10.07 -9.27 -10.42
CA SER A 59 -8.82 -9.22 -11.19
C SER A 59 -9.03 -9.48 -12.70
N MET A 60 -10.05 -10.27 -13.05
CA MET A 60 -10.46 -10.55 -14.43
C MET A 60 -11.38 -9.48 -15.05
N GLY A 61 -11.71 -8.41 -14.32
CA GLY A 61 -12.62 -7.36 -14.79
C GLY A 61 -14.11 -7.75 -14.78
N GLN A 62 -14.46 -8.86 -14.12
CA GLN A 62 -15.86 -9.34 -14.03
C GLN A 62 -16.55 -8.74 -12.80
N ASP A 63 -16.78 -7.42 -12.84
CA ASP A 63 -17.20 -6.62 -11.68
C ASP A 63 -18.54 -7.04 -11.08
N LEU A 64 -19.52 -7.37 -11.90
CA LEU A 64 -20.84 -7.78 -11.41
C LEU A 64 -20.78 -9.13 -10.68
N VAL A 65 -19.98 -10.07 -11.20
CA VAL A 65 -19.78 -11.38 -10.55
C VAL A 65 -19.00 -11.21 -9.25
N ALA A 66 -17.93 -10.40 -9.27
CA ALA A 66 -17.17 -10.05 -8.07
C ALA A 66 -18.04 -9.39 -7.01
N LEU A 67 -18.96 -8.50 -7.41
CA LEU A 67 -19.90 -7.84 -6.51
C LEU A 67 -20.87 -8.84 -5.86
N ASP A 68 -21.38 -9.80 -6.61
CA ASP A 68 -22.28 -10.83 -6.07
C ASP A 68 -21.55 -11.70 -5.04
N GLU A 69 -20.36 -12.19 -5.37
CA GLU A 69 -19.55 -13.02 -4.47
C GLU A 69 -19.16 -12.27 -3.19
N VAL A 70 -18.76 -11.00 -3.29
CA VAL A 70 -18.39 -10.22 -2.09
C VAL A 70 -19.61 -9.91 -1.21
N LYS A 71 -20.80 -9.70 -1.79
CA LYS A 71 -22.06 -9.55 -1.02
C LYS A 71 -22.40 -10.82 -0.27
N GLN A 72 -22.21 -12.00 -0.89
CA GLN A 72 -22.39 -13.29 -0.22
C GLN A 72 -21.37 -13.48 0.90
N ALA A 73 -20.09 -13.12 0.68
CA ALA A 73 -19.08 -13.15 1.73
C ALA A 73 -19.46 -12.27 2.93
N ILE A 74 -19.94 -11.06 2.70
CA ILE A 74 -20.40 -10.12 3.74
C ILE A 74 -21.62 -10.69 4.48
N SER A 75 -22.56 -11.35 3.79
CA SER A 75 -23.74 -11.94 4.45
C SER A 75 -23.37 -13.08 5.42
N MET A 76 -22.34 -13.86 5.10
CA MET A 76 -21.82 -14.94 5.94
C MET A 76 -20.89 -14.42 7.06
N ASN A 77 -20.13 -13.36 6.80
CA ASN A 77 -19.25 -12.73 7.79
C ASN A 77 -19.37 -11.20 7.73
N PRO A 78 -20.37 -10.59 8.40
CA PRO A 78 -20.59 -9.15 8.40
C PRO A 78 -19.46 -8.32 9.07
N ARG A 79 -18.48 -8.97 9.70
CA ARG A 79 -17.32 -8.34 10.33
C ARG A 79 -16.02 -8.52 9.51
N SER A 80 -16.12 -8.88 8.25
CA SER A 80 -14.97 -8.98 7.35
C SER A 80 -14.62 -7.61 6.78
N ALA A 81 -13.62 -6.94 7.36
CA ALA A 81 -13.12 -5.66 6.86
C ALA A 81 -12.61 -5.76 5.41
N ASP A 82 -11.94 -6.87 5.08
CA ASP A 82 -11.40 -7.13 3.73
C ASP A 82 -12.53 -7.26 2.69
N ALA A 83 -13.65 -7.90 3.05
CA ALA A 83 -14.79 -7.99 2.15
C ALA A 83 -15.41 -6.61 1.85
N TYR A 84 -15.53 -5.75 2.85
CA TYR A 84 -15.96 -4.37 2.63
C TYR A 84 -14.94 -3.56 1.83
N SER A 85 -13.65 -3.74 2.06
CA SER A 85 -12.59 -3.09 1.27
C SER A 85 -12.66 -3.51 -0.21
N LEU A 86 -12.79 -4.81 -0.49
CA LEU A 86 -12.95 -5.31 -1.86
C LEU A 86 -14.24 -4.80 -2.50
N ARG A 87 -15.36 -4.75 -1.77
CA ARG A 87 -16.60 -4.14 -2.26
C ARG A 87 -16.40 -2.68 -2.62
N GLY A 88 -15.62 -1.94 -1.82
CA GLY A 88 -15.25 -0.56 -2.11
C GLY A 88 -14.45 -0.42 -3.41
N LEU A 89 -13.48 -1.31 -3.65
CA LEU A 89 -12.71 -1.33 -4.90
C LEU A 89 -13.60 -1.67 -6.11
N ILE A 90 -14.51 -2.62 -5.97
CA ILE A 90 -15.46 -3.00 -7.03
C ILE A 90 -16.35 -1.81 -7.38
N TYR A 91 -16.97 -1.17 -6.39
CA TYR A 91 -17.81 0.02 -6.63
C TYR A 91 -17.01 1.19 -7.21
N THR A 92 -15.76 1.36 -6.80
CA THR A 92 -14.87 2.38 -7.39
C THR A 92 -14.70 2.16 -8.89
N ARG A 93 -14.47 0.93 -9.34
CA ARG A 93 -14.30 0.60 -10.75
C ARG A 93 -15.62 0.70 -11.55
N MET A 94 -16.75 0.42 -10.88
CA MET A 94 -18.09 0.60 -11.48
C MET A 94 -18.53 2.06 -11.54
N GLY A 95 -17.81 3.01 -10.94
CA GLY A 95 -18.18 4.43 -10.89
C GLY A 95 -19.18 4.80 -9.79
N GLU A 96 -19.51 3.87 -8.89
CA GLU A 96 -20.47 4.04 -7.80
C GLU A 96 -19.81 4.66 -6.57
N ALA A 97 -19.50 5.96 -6.64
CA ALA A 97 -18.65 6.65 -5.67
C ALA A 97 -19.18 6.60 -4.23
N ASP A 98 -20.47 6.83 -4.01
CA ASP A 98 -21.07 6.84 -2.67
C ASP A 98 -21.04 5.45 -2.02
N LEU A 99 -21.30 4.40 -2.81
CA LEU A 99 -21.26 3.01 -2.34
C LEU A 99 -19.83 2.55 -2.06
N ALA A 100 -18.87 3.05 -2.85
CA ALA A 100 -17.44 2.79 -2.62
C ALA A 100 -17.01 3.41 -1.29
N GLU A 101 -17.33 4.68 -1.07
CA GLU A 101 -16.95 5.40 0.14
C GLU A 101 -17.57 4.78 1.41
N ASP A 102 -18.88 4.45 1.37
CA ASP A 102 -19.54 3.72 2.47
C ASP A 102 -18.82 2.41 2.79
N SER A 103 -18.44 1.67 1.75
CA SER A 103 -17.74 0.39 1.90
C SER A 103 -16.38 0.56 2.58
N PHE A 104 -15.56 1.54 2.18
CA PHE A 104 -14.26 1.80 2.81
C PHE A 104 -14.42 2.30 4.26
N LYS A 105 -15.37 3.20 4.52
CA LYS A 105 -15.66 3.67 5.88
C LYS A 105 -16.07 2.50 6.79
N ARG A 106 -16.90 1.59 6.29
CA ARG A 106 -17.32 0.41 7.03
C ARG A 106 -16.16 -0.56 7.28
N ALA A 107 -15.28 -0.76 6.31
CA ALA A 107 -14.06 -1.56 6.48
C ALA A 107 -13.17 -1.00 7.61
N LEU A 108 -12.91 0.29 7.61
CA LEU A 108 -12.10 0.96 8.63
C LEU A 108 -12.80 1.04 10.00
N ALA A 109 -14.14 1.04 10.06
CA ALA A 109 -14.89 0.94 11.32
C ALA A 109 -14.75 -0.46 11.96
N ILE A 110 -14.63 -1.52 11.14
CA ILE A 110 -14.40 -2.90 11.61
C ILE A 110 -12.96 -3.08 12.06
N THR A 111 -12.00 -2.61 11.26
CA THR A 111 -10.56 -2.75 11.56
C THR A 111 -9.86 -1.39 11.42
N PRO A 112 -9.89 -0.55 12.46
CA PRO A 112 -9.18 0.72 12.48
C PRO A 112 -7.67 0.51 12.30
N GLY A 113 -7.01 1.37 11.51
CA GLY A 113 -5.57 1.29 11.29
C GLY A 113 -5.12 0.16 10.36
N ALA A 114 -6.05 -0.46 9.63
CA ALA A 114 -5.70 -1.45 8.59
C ALA A 114 -5.04 -0.76 7.40
N ALA A 115 -3.71 -0.78 7.35
CA ALA A 115 -2.91 -0.03 6.38
C ALA A 115 -3.28 -0.32 4.92
N ALA A 116 -3.60 -1.58 4.57
CA ALA A 116 -4.04 -1.93 3.23
C ALA A 116 -5.38 -1.29 2.85
N ILE A 117 -6.32 -1.20 3.82
CA ILE A 117 -7.62 -0.57 3.63
C ILE A 117 -7.46 0.96 3.54
N GLU A 118 -6.62 1.55 4.39
CA GLU A 118 -6.27 2.97 4.32
C GLU A 118 -5.65 3.32 2.96
N HIS A 119 -4.73 2.48 2.44
CA HIS A 119 -4.19 2.63 1.09
C HIS A 119 -5.30 2.61 0.04
N ASN A 120 -6.17 1.60 0.03
CA ASN A 120 -7.24 1.45 -0.95
C ASN A 120 -8.22 2.63 -0.92
N TYR A 121 -8.58 3.08 0.29
CA TYR A 121 -9.43 4.27 0.44
C TYR A 121 -8.72 5.54 -0.04
N GLY A 122 -7.42 5.69 0.21
CA GLY A 122 -6.60 6.77 -0.33
C GLY A 122 -6.59 6.79 -1.87
N VAL A 123 -6.47 5.62 -2.51
CA VAL A 123 -6.58 5.49 -3.98
C VAL A 123 -7.92 6.00 -4.49
N PHE A 124 -9.02 5.55 -3.88
CA PHE A 124 -10.37 6.01 -4.22
C PHE A 124 -10.50 7.54 -4.07
N LEU A 125 -10.11 8.10 -2.93
CA LEU A 125 -10.18 9.54 -2.68
C LEU A 125 -9.37 10.35 -3.72
N CYS A 126 -8.20 9.87 -4.09
CA CYS A 126 -7.38 10.47 -5.14
C CYS A 126 -8.07 10.45 -6.50
N GLN A 127 -8.76 9.37 -6.85
CA GLN A 127 -9.52 9.27 -8.09
C GLN A 127 -10.67 10.28 -8.12
N GLN A 128 -11.31 10.52 -6.97
CA GLN A 128 -12.36 11.52 -6.79
C GLN A 128 -11.84 12.98 -6.73
N GLY A 129 -10.53 13.21 -6.89
CA GLY A 129 -9.92 14.55 -6.80
C GLY A 129 -9.78 15.09 -5.37
N ARG A 130 -10.04 14.28 -4.36
CA ARG A 130 -9.97 14.61 -2.93
C ARG A 130 -8.55 14.39 -2.40
N ALA A 131 -7.56 15.04 -3.02
CA ALA A 131 -6.15 14.80 -2.74
C ALA A 131 -5.75 15.02 -1.27
N PRO A 132 -6.19 16.05 -0.54
CA PRO A 132 -5.82 16.22 0.86
C PRO A 132 -6.29 15.06 1.77
N GLU A 133 -7.48 14.51 1.50
CA GLU A 133 -8.01 13.37 2.25
C GLU A 133 -7.28 12.08 1.87
N ALA A 134 -6.95 11.91 0.59
CA ALA A 134 -6.13 10.79 0.12
C ALA A 134 -4.75 10.78 0.81
N GLU A 135 -4.10 11.94 0.93
CA GLU A 135 -2.81 12.07 1.63
C GLU A 135 -2.89 11.66 3.09
N GLN A 136 -3.98 11.99 3.79
CA GLN A 136 -4.20 11.55 5.16
C GLN A 136 -4.29 10.01 5.26
N MET A 137 -5.03 9.37 4.33
CA MET A 137 -5.17 7.91 4.32
C MET A 137 -3.83 7.23 4.00
N PHE A 138 -3.12 7.68 2.98
CA PHE A 138 -1.79 7.15 2.66
C PHE A 138 -0.79 7.35 3.81
N SER A 139 -0.83 8.50 4.50
CA SER A 139 0.04 8.78 5.64
C SER A 139 -0.24 7.82 6.80
N LYS A 140 -1.51 7.51 7.09
CA LYS A 140 -1.88 6.51 8.10
C LYS A 140 -1.35 5.14 7.74
N ALA A 141 -1.56 4.68 6.49
CA ALA A 141 -1.03 3.41 6.02
C ALA A 141 0.51 3.32 6.17
N LEU A 142 1.22 4.39 5.80
CA LEU A 142 2.69 4.46 5.90
C LEU A 142 3.19 4.56 7.35
N ALA A 143 2.37 5.01 8.29
CA ALA A 143 2.71 5.07 9.71
C ALA A 143 2.70 3.69 10.39
N THR A 144 2.05 2.68 9.79
CA THR A 144 2.02 1.32 10.31
C THR A 144 3.37 0.62 10.11
N PRO A 145 4.11 0.26 11.18
CA PRO A 145 5.48 -0.27 11.04
C PRO A 145 5.56 -1.59 10.27
N THR A 146 4.55 -2.44 10.41
CA THR A 146 4.48 -3.77 9.78
C THR A 146 3.95 -3.75 8.35
N TYR A 147 3.62 -2.59 7.81
CA TYR A 147 3.09 -2.46 6.47
C TYR A 147 4.18 -2.64 5.41
N THR A 148 4.06 -3.67 4.59
CA THR A 148 5.07 -4.08 3.59
C THR A 148 4.94 -3.34 2.26
N GLU A 149 3.74 -2.88 1.87
CA GLU A 149 3.45 -2.26 0.58
C GLU A 149 3.82 -0.76 0.52
N ARG A 150 4.89 -0.35 1.24
CA ARG A 150 5.30 1.06 1.38
C ARG A 150 5.65 1.71 0.04
N VAL A 151 6.38 1.00 -0.82
CA VAL A 151 6.79 1.49 -2.15
C VAL A 151 5.56 1.79 -3.01
N LYS A 152 4.61 0.85 -3.05
CA LYS A 152 3.34 1.01 -3.76
C LYS A 152 2.57 2.24 -3.27
N THR A 153 2.46 2.40 -1.95
CA THR A 153 1.71 3.51 -1.33
C THR A 153 2.39 4.85 -1.60
N LEU A 154 3.72 4.94 -1.46
CA LEU A 154 4.48 6.15 -1.78
C LEU A 154 4.37 6.50 -3.27
N THR A 155 4.42 5.51 -4.15
CA THR A 155 4.26 5.74 -5.59
C THR A 155 2.88 6.32 -5.89
N THR A 156 1.82 5.70 -5.36
CA THR A 156 0.44 6.17 -5.56
C THR A 156 0.21 7.56 -4.96
N LEU A 157 0.74 7.82 -3.76
CA LEU A 157 0.69 9.15 -3.13
C LEU A 157 1.39 10.20 -4.00
N GLY A 158 2.61 9.91 -4.47
CA GLY A 158 3.37 10.83 -5.33
C GLY A 158 2.63 11.15 -6.63
N LEU A 159 2.00 10.14 -7.24
CA LEU A 159 1.16 10.33 -8.43
C LEU A 159 -0.10 11.14 -8.14
N CYS A 160 -0.73 10.92 -7.00
CA CYS A 160 -1.89 11.68 -6.54
C CYS A 160 -1.55 13.16 -6.36
N GLN A 161 -0.44 13.46 -5.67
CA GLN A 161 0.08 14.82 -5.48
C GLN A 161 0.35 15.50 -6.82
N ARG A 162 0.98 14.81 -7.76
CA ARG A 162 1.23 15.34 -9.11
C ARG A 162 -0.08 15.63 -9.86
N LYS A 163 -1.06 14.73 -9.80
CA LYS A 163 -2.39 14.91 -10.40
C LYS A 163 -3.10 16.14 -9.81
N ALA A 164 -2.90 16.42 -8.53
CA ALA A 164 -3.44 17.59 -7.83
C ALA A 164 -2.64 18.89 -8.09
N GLY A 165 -1.58 18.85 -8.92
CA GLY A 165 -0.74 20.01 -9.22
C GLY A 165 0.40 20.24 -8.24
N ALA A 166 0.53 19.46 -7.18
CA ALA A 166 1.62 19.53 -6.21
C ALA A 166 2.88 18.81 -6.73
N LEU A 167 3.43 19.28 -7.85
CA LEU A 167 4.47 18.58 -8.61
C LEU A 167 5.76 18.36 -7.81
N ALA A 168 6.18 19.36 -7.01
CA ALA A 168 7.40 19.27 -6.19
C ALA A 168 7.25 18.22 -5.07
N GLU A 169 6.11 18.21 -4.38
CA GLU A 169 5.84 17.25 -3.31
C GLU A 169 5.67 15.82 -3.89
N GLY A 170 4.98 15.70 -5.03
CA GLY A 170 4.85 14.42 -5.74
C GLY A 170 6.21 13.84 -6.13
N ARG A 171 7.13 14.67 -6.64
CA ARG A 171 8.51 14.26 -6.96
C ARG A 171 9.27 13.80 -5.72
N LYS A 172 9.18 14.57 -4.62
CA LYS A 172 9.81 14.23 -3.34
C LYS A 172 9.29 12.88 -2.81
N THR A 173 7.99 12.64 -2.91
CA THR A 173 7.37 11.39 -2.49
C THR A 173 7.81 10.21 -3.37
N LEU A 174 7.88 10.40 -4.70
CA LEU A 174 8.41 9.39 -5.63
C LEU A 174 9.89 9.08 -5.37
N MET A 175 10.70 10.09 -4.99
CA MET A 175 12.08 9.86 -4.61
C MET A 175 12.19 8.96 -3.38
N ARG A 176 11.36 9.16 -2.36
CA ARG A 176 11.29 8.25 -1.19
C ARG A 176 10.89 6.83 -1.59
N ALA A 177 9.99 6.66 -2.56
CA ALA A 177 9.67 5.33 -3.10
C ALA A 177 10.88 4.68 -3.77
N TYR A 178 11.64 5.48 -4.54
CA TYR A 178 12.85 5.03 -5.24
C TYR A 178 13.99 4.66 -4.27
N GLU A 179 14.14 5.37 -3.15
CA GLU A 179 15.11 5.05 -2.10
C GLU A 179 14.84 3.68 -1.46
N LEU A 180 13.56 3.29 -1.36
CA LEU A 180 13.15 1.98 -0.84
C LEU A 180 13.32 0.85 -1.86
N ASP A 181 13.09 1.13 -3.14
CA ASP A 181 13.22 0.17 -4.23
C ASP A 181 13.75 0.85 -5.51
N PRO A 182 15.07 1.00 -5.62
CA PRO A 182 15.71 1.61 -6.80
C PRO A 182 15.57 0.79 -8.09
N ALA A 183 15.17 -0.48 -7.97
CA ALA A 183 14.99 -1.37 -9.11
C ALA A 183 13.56 -1.30 -9.69
N ASN A 184 12.64 -0.63 -9.01
CA ASN A 184 11.25 -0.54 -9.44
C ASN A 184 11.10 0.31 -10.71
N PRO A 185 10.77 -0.29 -11.85
CA PRO A 185 10.73 0.44 -13.11
C PRO A 185 9.60 1.46 -13.19
N LEU A 186 8.48 1.21 -12.48
CA LEU A 186 7.36 2.16 -12.44
C LEU A 186 7.75 3.45 -11.73
N VAL A 187 8.41 3.32 -10.56
CA VAL A 187 8.91 4.48 -9.82
C VAL A 187 9.94 5.25 -10.64
N GLY A 188 10.91 4.53 -11.25
CA GLY A 188 11.93 5.12 -12.11
C GLY A 188 11.32 5.89 -13.28
N TYR A 189 10.31 5.34 -13.94
CA TYR A 189 9.60 5.99 -15.03
C TYR A 189 8.93 7.31 -14.62
N HIS A 190 8.21 7.31 -13.51
CA HIS A 190 7.55 8.52 -13.01
C HIS A 190 8.54 9.59 -12.52
N LEU A 191 9.70 9.18 -12.01
CA LEU A 191 10.78 10.12 -11.72
C LEU A 191 11.37 10.69 -13.00
N ALA A 192 11.63 9.88 -14.03
CA ALA A 192 12.12 10.35 -15.32
C ALA A 192 11.17 11.38 -15.94
N LEU A 193 9.86 11.12 -15.92
CA LEU A 193 8.83 12.08 -16.34
C LEU A 193 8.93 13.39 -15.55
N SER A 194 9.00 13.28 -14.22
CA SER A 194 9.07 14.45 -13.35
C SER A 194 10.32 15.31 -13.60
N MET A 195 11.46 14.69 -13.91
CA MET A 195 12.69 15.40 -14.28
C MET A 195 12.58 16.06 -15.66
N ALA A 196 11.98 15.36 -16.63
CA ALA A 196 11.76 15.90 -17.98
C ALA A 196 10.85 17.14 -17.96
N GLU A 197 9.79 17.14 -17.15
CA GLU A 197 8.88 18.28 -16.98
C GLU A 197 9.55 19.53 -16.43
N THR A 198 10.60 19.37 -15.63
CA THR A 198 11.40 20.49 -15.09
C THR A 198 12.66 20.78 -15.90
N GLY A 199 12.84 20.12 -17.06
CA GLY A 199 14.00 20.33 -17.94
C GLY A 199 15.29 19.68 -17.45
N GLU A 200 15.23 18.84 -16.43
CA GLU A 200 16.38 18.13 -15.86
C GLU A 200 16.72 16.88 -16.70
N TRP A 201 17.02 17.09 -18.00
CA TRP A 201 17.14 16.03 -19.02
C TRP A 201 18.20 14.98 -18.71
N VAL A 202 19.35 15.36 -18.14
CA VAL A 202 20.39 14.42 -17.71
C VAL A 202 19.85 13.44 -16.65
N ARG A 203 19.08 13.94 -15.71
CA ARG A 203 18.45 13.09 -14.69
C ARG A 203 17.32 12.24 -15.26
N ALA A 204 16.52 12.81 -16.18
CA ALA A 204 15.49 12.05 -16.89
C ALA A 204 16.10 10.87 -17.66
N GLN A 205 17.20 11.09 -18.39
CA GLN A 205 17.97 10.07 -19.10
C GLN A 205 18.45 8.97 -18.14
N PHE A 206 19.03 9.38 -17.00
CA PHE A 206 19.49 8.42 -15.98
C PHE A 206 18.37 7.49 -15.50
N TYR A 207 17.22 8.06 -15.10
CA TYR A 207 16.11 7.26 -14.58
C TYR A 207 15.47 6.38 -15.66
N VAL A 208 15.23 6.90 -16.87
CA VAL A 208 14.64 6.10 -17.94
C VAL A 208 15.61 5.00 -18.44
N GLY A 209 16.90 5.25 -18.39
CA GLY A 209 17.93 4.23 -18.66
C GLY A 209 17.84 3.06 -17.68
N ARG A 210 17.64 3.33 -16.40
CA ARG A 210 17.43 2.28 -15.38
C ARG A 210 16.12 1.50 -15.61
N VAL A 211 15.06 2.19 -16.02
CA VAL A 211 13.79 1.56 -16.41
C VAL A 211 14.00 0.56 -17.53
N HIS A 212 14.76 0.94 -18.55
CA HIS A 212 15.10 0.05 -19.69
C HIS A 212 16.01 -1.11 -19.27
N ALA A 213 16.95 -0.86 -18.35
CA ALA A 213 17.83 -1.91 -17.79
C ALA A 213 17.03 -2.93 -16.95
N ALA A 214 15.96 -2.51 -16.27
CA ALA A 214 15.02 -3.39 -15.57
C ALA A 214 14.04 -4.13 -16.51
N GLY A 215 14.19 -3.99 -17.82
CA GLY A 215 13.40 -4.71 -18.82
C GLY A 215 12.07 -4.05 -19.20
N MET A 216 11.69 -2.95 -18.58
CA MET A 216 10.46 -2.23 -18.93
C MET A 216 10.71 -1.29 -20.11
N ARG A 217 10.33 -1.74 -21.32
CA ARG A 217 10.34 -0.94 -22.54
C ARG A 217 8.93 -0.85 -23.09
N THR A 218 8.33 0.32 -22.90
CA THR A 218 7.01 0.68 -23.46
C THR A 218 7.19 1.79 -24.48
N PRO A 219 6.21 2.03 -25.38
CA PRO A 219 6.28 3.17 -26.30
C PRO A 219 6.55 4.49 -25.59
N GLU A 220 5.93 4.70 -24.43
CA GLU A 220 6.05 5.90 -23.62
C GLU A 220 7.45 6.05 -23.01
N SER A 221 8.02 4.95 -22.48
CA SER A 221 9.37 5.00 -21.89
C SER A 221 10.45 5.20 -22.96
N LEU A 222 10.30 4.58 -24.13
CA LEU A 222 11.21 4.81 -25.28
C LEU A 222 11.08 6.24 -25.79
N TRP A 223 9.85 6.78 -25.87
CA TRP A 223 9.62 8.14 -26.28
C TRP A 223 10.25 9.15 -25.32
N LEU A 224 10.13 8.93 -24.03
CA LEU A 224 10.76 9.77 -23.02
C LEU A 224 12.30 9.76 -23.17
N ALA A 225 12.89 8.58 -23.39
CA ALA A 225 14.32 8.47 -23.64
C ALA A 225 14.73 9.22 -24.94
N ILE A 226 13.97 9.06 -26.04
CA ILE A 226 14.18 9.79 -27.28
C ILE A 226 14.14 11.30 -27.06
N LYS A 227 13.17 11.80 -26.31
CA LYS A 227 13.09 13.23 -25.98
C LYS A 227 14.31 13.68 -25.15
N ALA A 228 14.77 12.85 -24.22
CA ALA A 228 15.97 13.17 -23.45
C ALA A 228 17.21 13.28 -24.32
N GLU A 229 17.45 12.29 -25.22
CA GLU A 229 18.60 12.32 -26.13
C GLU A 229 18.53 13.50 -27.12
N GLN A 230 17.34 13.83 -27.63
CA GLN A 230 17.13 14.98 -28.47
C GLN A 230 17.50 16.27 -27.78
N ARG A 231 17.15 16.44 -26.49
CA ARG A 231 17.47 17.62 -25.69
C ARG A 231 18.95 17.70 -25.28
N LEU A 232 19.61 16.54 -25.14
CA LEU A 232 21.04 16.42 -24.81
C LEU A 232 21.95 16.48 -26.04
N GLY A 233 21.37 16.33 -27.26
CA GLY A 233 22.11 16.42 -28.52
C GLY A 233 22.80 15.11 -28.93
N ASP A 234 22.47 13.96 -28.31
CA ASP A 234 23.03 12.68 -28.73
C ASP A 234 22.22 12.08 -29.91
N ALA A 235 22.63 12.45 -31.13
CA ALA A 235 22.00 11.97 -32.36
C ALA A 235 22.12 10.46 -32.55
N THR A 236 23.20 9.85 -32.04
CA THR A 236 23.42 8.39 -32.17
C THR A 236 22.47 7.62 -31.30
N ALA A 237 22.38 7.94 -30.01
CA ALA A 237 21.45 7.31 -29.09
C ALA A 237 19.99 7.55 -29.50
N LEU A 238 19.66 8.77 -29.96
CA LEU A 238 18.34 9.10 -30.48
C LEU A 238 17.96 8.21 -31.67
N ALA A 239 18.85 8.01 -32.63
CA ALA A 239 18.59 7.16 -33.78
C ALA A 239 18.42 5.67 -33.41
N GLN A 240 19.22 5.19 -32.45
CA GLN A 240 19.11 3.82 -31.92
C GLN A 240 17.77 3.58 -31.21
N LEU A 241 17.37 4.47 -30.32
CA LEU A 241 16.09 4.40 -29.61
C LEU A 241 14.90 4.51 -30.57
N GLY A 242 14.99 5.39 -31.58
CA GLY A 242 13.98 5.52 -32.61
C GLY A 242 13.82 4.25 -33.46
N SER A 243 14.93 3.57 -33.78
CA SER A 243 14.90 2.28 -34.45
C SER A 243 14.24 1.19 -33.58
N GLN A 244 14.55 1.16 -32.28
CA GLN A 244 13.90 0.24 -31.34
C GLN A 244 12.39 0.50 -31.22
N LEU A 245 11.99 1.76 -31.11
CA LEU A 245 10.57 2.15 -31.02
C LEU A 245 9.79 1.67 -32.24
N ARG A 246 10.30 1.90 -33.45
CA ARG A 246 9.66 1.45 -34.69
C ARG A 246 9.63 -0.08 -34.84
N ALA A 247 10.70 -0.76 -34.44
CA ALA A 247 10.76 -2.20 -34.50
C ALA A 247 9.83 -2.91 -33.52
N GLN A 248 9.74 -2.41 -32.30
CA GLN A 248 8.97 -3.04 -31.25
C GLN A 248 7.50 -2.59 -31.21
N PHE A 249 7.25 -1.32 -31.58
CA PHE A 249 5.93 -0.68 -31.44
C PHE A 249 5.54 0.13 -32.68
N PRO A 250 5.52 -0.47 -33.88
CA PRO A 250 5.32 0.25 -35.14
C PRO A 250 3.97 0.98 -35.25
N ALA A 251 2.95 0.45 -34.57
CA ALA A 251 1.60 1.03 -34.57
C ALA A 251 1.36 2.07 -33.47
N SER A 252 2.36 2.35 -32.62
CA SER A 252 2.19 3.30 -31.52
C SER A 252 2.16 4.76 -32.01
N PRO A 253 1.41 5.64 -31.33
CA PRO A 253 1.48 7.07 -31.60
C PRO A 253 2.91 7.63 -31.50
N GLN A 254 3.70 7.13 -30.58
CA GLN A 254 5.08 7.55 -30.34
C GLN A 254 5.99 7.24 -31.55
N ALA A 255 5.80 6.09 -32.23
CA ALA A 255 6.51 5.78 -33.45
C ALA A 255 6.15 6.77 -34.57
N GLN A 256 4.88 7.13 -34.70
CA GLN A 256 4.42 8.14 -35.67
C GLN A 256 4.98 9.54 -35.33
N TRP A 257 5.06 9.91 -34.05
CA TRP A 257 5.69 11.17 -33.62
C TRP A 257 7.18 11.19 -33.95
N TYR A 258 7.88 10.09 -33.75
CA TYR A 258 9.29 9.96 -34.13
C TYR A 258 9.52 10.20 -35.63
N GLU A 259 8.72 9.54 -36.49
CA GLU A 259 8.85 9.71 -37.94
C GLU A 259 8.59 11.12 -38.43
N ARG A 260 7.64 11.81 -37.79
CA ARG A 260 7.32 13.22 -38.08
C ARG A 260 8.23 14.20 -37.35
N LYS A 261 9.19 13.74 -36.58
CA LYS A 261 10.06 14.53 -35.71
C LYS A 261 9.29 15.46 -34.77
N ALA A 262 8.13 15.03 -34.28
CA ALA A 262 7.23 15.78 -33.42
C ALA A 262 7.63 15.65 -31.93
N PHE A 263 8.85 16.06 -31.58
CA PHE A 263 9.42 15.87 -30.23
C PHE A 263 8.79 16.73 -29.14
N ASN A 264 7.82 17.56 -29.47
CA ASN A 264 7.08 18.36 -28.48
C ASN A 264 5.79 17.68 -27.98
N GLU A 265 5.42 16.54 -28.57
CA GLU A 265 4.26 15.74 -28.20
C GLU A 265 4.49 14.86 -26.93
#